data_0b0b61daa0cc5e2e6c67dd21992ab245
#
_entry.id   0b0b61daa0cc5e2e6c67dd21992ab245
#
_cell.length_a   1.000
_cell.length_b   1.000
_cell.length_c   1.000
_cell.angle_alpha   90.00
_cell.angle_beta   90.00
_cell.angle_gamma   90.00
#
_symmetry.space_group_name_H-M   'P 1'
#
loop_
_entity.id
_entity.type
_entity.pdbx_description
1 polymer ?
#
loop_
_entity_poly.entity_id
_entity_poly.type
_entity_poly.pdbx_seq_one_letter_code
_entity_poly.pdbx_strand_id
1 'polypeptide(L)'
;MPYPTFDRSKLNLEPLNNREHDLTREVILELDDTIPHYDNPRLAILADRIIEAKSKGATVMIMMGAHVIRSGVNPFLIDLMEKGYISLIGTNGACGIHDMEFAMIGKTTESVARYIQEGQFGLWKETGRLNEIAIYARDNGLGFGEALGKTILEDPLAFPYAETSLFAAGYRLGIPITIHVSIGQDIVHEHPNFDPAATGEASYRDFLTLANQVQNLENGVMLNIGTAVMGPEVYLKALSMARNVAHQQNQAITHFTTAVFDKIDLGEDIHTEAPKSDAIYYFRPYKTVLVRTVVDGGESYYIRGDHRATIPNLHHQVLKKAQEIKD
;
A
#
# COMPACT_ATOMS: atom_id res chain seq x y z
N MET A 1 12.51 35.65 10.77
CA MET A 1 12.47 34.19 10.45
C MET A 1 13.89 33.69 10.30
N PRO A 2 14.27 32.56 10.86
CA PRO A 2 15.68 32.14 10.89
C PRO A 2 16.22 31.76 9.50
N TYR A 3 15.41 31.18 8.61
CA TYR A 3 15.86 30.72 7.29
C TYR A 3 14.89 31.14 6.18
N PRO A 4 15.39 31.54 4.97
CA PRO A 4 14.54 31.77 3.81
C PRO A 4 13.90 30.46 3.33
N THR A 5 12.67 30.55 2.86
CA THR A 5 11.91 29.41 2.33
C THR A 5 11.62 29.62 0.84
N PHE A 6 11.44 28.51 0.10
CA PHE A 6 11.06 28.55 -1.29
C PHE A 6 9.63 29.11 -1.47
N ASP A 7 9.45 29.97 -2.44
CA ASP A 7 8.16 30.58 -2.77
C ASP A 7 7.42 29.75 -3.84
N ARG A 8 6.50 28.91 -3.38
CA ARG A 8 5.71 28.02 -4.24
C ARG A 8 4.78 28.76 -5.22
N SER A 9 4.44 30.02 -4.92
CA SER A 9 3.53 30.80 -5.78
C SER A 9 4.13 31.12 -7.16
N LYS A 10 5.44 30.94 -7.31
CA LYS A 10 6.17 31.14 -8.56
C LYS A 10 6.17 29.94 -9.48
N LEU A 11 5.67 28.78 -9.01
CA LEU A 11 5.60 27.58 -9.83
C LEU A 11 4.53 27.72 -10.90
N ASN A 12 4.86 27.25 -12.11
CA ASN A 12 3.90 27.11 -13.20
C ASN A 12 3.50 25.63 -13.32
N LEU A 13 2.21 25.34 -13.17
CA LEU A 13 1.66 24.01 -13.35
C LEU A 13 1.03 23.90 -14.73
N GLU A 14 1.40 22.85 -15.45
CA GLU A 14 0.82 22.53 -16.74
C GLU A 14 -0.43 21.62 -16.59
N PRO A 15 -1.36 21.66 -17.56
CA PRO A 15 -2.44 20.69 -17.62
C PRO A 15 -1.91 19.25 -17.75
N LEU A 16 -2.50 18.32 -17.01
CA LEU A 16 -2.10 16.91 -17.03
C LEU A 16 -2.21 16.28 -18.42
N ASN A 17 -3.10 16.79 -19.29
CA ASN A 17 -3.22 16.36 -20.69
C ASN A 17 -1.98 16.65 -21.55
N ASN A 18 -1.11 17.57 -21.11
CA ASN A 18 0.15 17.86 -21.81
C ASN A 18 1.26 16.86 -21.47
N ARG A 19 1.05 16.04 -20.43
CA ARG A 19 2.03 15.03 -20.00
C ARG A 19 2.04 13.84 -20.95
N GLU A 20 3.23 13.41 -21.33
CA GLU A 20 3.44 12.09 -21.93
C GLU A 20 3.46 11.06 -20.80
N HIS A 21 2.57 10.09 -20.89
CA HIS A 21 2.39 9.08 -19.87
C HIS A 21 3.10 7.77 -20.23
N ASP A 22 3.85 7.20 -19.29
CA ASP A 22 4.55 5.93 -19.52
C ASP A 22 3.63 4.70 -19.38
N LEU A 23 2.51 4.84 -18.63
CA LEU A 23 1.57 3.74 -18.39
C LEU A 23 0.15 4.15 -18.71
N THR A 24 -0.57 3.24 -19.38
CA THR A 24 -2.02 3.33 -19.61
C THR A 24 -2.74 2.20 -18.86
N ARG A 25 -4.06 2.27 -18.76
CA ARG A 25 -4.88 1.23 -18.11
C ARG A 25 -4.77 -0.15 -18.76
N GLU A 26 -4.18 -0.25 -19.93
CA GLU A 26 -3.89 -1.54 -20.60
C GLU A 26 -2.89 -2.42 -19.82
N VAL A 27 -2.15 -1.84 -18.85
CA VAL A 27 -1.31 -2.63 -17.95
C VAL A 27 -2.13 -3.37 -16.90
N ILE A 28 -3.38 -2.95 -16.64
CA ILE A 28 -4.25 -3.56 -15.64
C ILE A 28 -4.70 -4.94 -16.15
N LEU A 29 -4.40 -5.95 -15.36
CA LEU A 29 -4.80 -7.33 -15.64
C LEU A 29 -6.26 -7.55 -15.25
N GLU A 30 -6.97 -8.30 -16.07
CA GLU A 30 -8.29 -8.84 -15.70
C GLU A 30 -8.11 -10.18 -14.94
N LEU A 31 -9.14 -10.59 -14.19
CA LEU A 31 -9.08 -11.81 -13.36
C LEU A 31 -8.93 -13.10 -14.18
N ASP A 32 -9.38 -13.08 -15.43
CA ASP A 32 -9.33 -14.20 -16.39
C ASP A 32 -8.15 -14.11 -17.38
N ASP A 33 -7.31 -13.10 -17.26
CA ASP A 33 -6.09 -12.98 -18.07
C ASP A 33 -5.12 -14.15 -17.81
N THR A 34 -4.35 -14.48 -18.85
CA THR A 34 -3.24 -15.39 -18.71
C THR A 34 -2.11 -14.72 -17.95
N ILE A 35 -1.91 -15.15 -16.70
CA ILE A 35 -0.85 -14.62 -15.84
C ILE A 35 0.45 -15.42 -15.99
N PRO A 36 1.62 -14.79 -15.76
CA PRO A 36 2.89 -15.50 -15.71
C PRO A 36 2.86 -16.61 -14.65
N HIS A 37 3.26 -17.82 -15.06
CA HIS A 37 3.40 -18.91 -14.11
C HIS A 37 4.47 -18.60 -13.07
N TYR A 38 4.14 -18.83 -11.78
CA TYR A 38 5.05 -18.62 -10.67
C TYR A 38 4.91 -19.76 -9.66
N ASP A 39 5.85 -20.72 -9.74
CA ASP A 39 5.87 -21.87 -8.84
C ASP A 39 6.69 -21.56 -7.60
N ASN A 40 6.00 -21.35 -6.49
CA ASN A 40 6.60 -21.15 -5.17
C ASN A 40 5.69 -21.79 -4.09
N PRO A 41 6.13 -22.86 -3.46
CA PRO A 41 5.31 -23.59 -2.47
C PRO A 41 4.90 -22.73 -1.27
N ARG A 42 5.63 -21.64 -0.99
CA ARG A 42 5.30 -20.69 0.09
C ARG A 42 3.98 -19.96 -0.19
N LEU A 43 3.56 -19.79 -1.46
CA LEU A 43 2.26 -19.18 -1.77
C LEU A 43 1.09 -20.03 -1.26
N ALA A 44 1.19 -21.36 -1.35
CA ALA A 44 0.18 -22.26 -0.82
C ALA A 44 0.11 -22.17 0.72
N ILE A 45 1.26 -22.06 1.39
CA ILE A 45 1.31 -21.87 2.85
C ILE A 45 0.68 -20.53 3.23
N LEU A 46 1.02 -19.44 2.54
CA LEU A 46 0.42 -18.13 2.79
C LEU A 46 -1.09 -18.14 2.56
N ALA A 47 -1.57 -18.85 1.53
CA ALA A 47 -3.00 -19.01 1.28
C ALA A 47 -3.71 -19.71 2.45
N ASP A 48 -3.14 -20.79 2.99
CA ASP A 48 -3.67 -21.48 4.18
C ASP A 48 -3.74 -20.52 5.38
N ARG A 49 -2.69 -19.71 5.62
CA ARG A 49 -2.65 -18.72 6.72
C ARG A 49 -3.69 -17.60 6.55
N ILE A 50 -3.88 -17.10 5.33
CA ILE A 50 -4.90 -16.09 5.02
C ILE A 50 -6.31 -16.65 5.30
N ILE A 51 -6.58 -17.87 4.89
CA ILE A 51 -7.88 -18.52 5.12
C ILE A 51 -8.11 -18.79 6.60
N GLU A 52 -7.07 -19.27 7.31
CA GLU A 52 -7.13 -19.49 8.77
C GLU A 52 -7.38 -18.17 9.51
N ALA A 53 -6.63 -17.09 9.18
CA ALA A 53 -6.83 -15.78 9.77
C ALA A 53 -8.27 -15.27 9.57
N LYS A 54 -8.80 -15.37 8.34
CA LYS A 54 -10.20 -15.05 8.07
C LYS A 54 -11.17 -15.86 8.93
N SER A 55 -10.96 -17.16 9.06
CA SER A 55 -11.85 -18.03 9.85
C SER A 55 -11.88 -17.67 11.33
N LYS A 56 -10.78 -17.14 11.85
CA LYS A 56 -10.63 -16.65 13.23
C LYS A 56 -11.05 -15.18 13.40
N GLY A 57 -11.43 -14.49 12.33
CA GLY A 57 -11.71 -13.06 12.35
C GLY A 57 -10.44 -12.20 12.63
N ALA A 58 -9.25 -12.75 12.45
CA ALA A 58 -7.99 -12.03 12.64
C ALA A 58 -7.66 -11.14 11.43
N THR A 59 -6.81 -10.14 11.66
CA THR A 59 -6.42 -9.19 10.63
C THR A 59 -5.57 -9.83 9.54
N VAL A 60 -5.96 -9.64 8.29
CA VAL A 60 -5.11 -9.87 7.12
C VAL A 60 -4.81 -8.51 6.50
N MET A 61 -3.58 -8.04 6.66
CA MET A 61 -3.18 -6.71 6.20
C MET A 61 -2.09 -6.76 5.14
N ILE A 62 -2.14 -5.81 4.23
CA ILE A 62 -1.10 -5.57 3.23
C ILE A 62 -0.48 -4.19 3.49
N MET A 63 0.85 -4.11 3.52
CA MET A 63 1.60 -2.86 3.39
C MET A 63 2.22 -2.84 2.01
N MET A 64 1.88 -1.86 1.16
CA MET A 64 2.35 -1.88 -0.23
C MET A 64 2.89 -0.55 -0.72
N GLY A 65 3.80 -0.62 -1.69
CA GLY A 65 4.31 0.52 -2.43
C GLY A 65 3.59 0.72 -3.77
N ALA A 66 3.77 1.89 -4.35
CA ALA A 66 3.11 2.31 -5.60
C ALA A 66 3.41 1.42 -6.82
N HIS A 67 4.51 0.67 -6.78
CA HIS A 67 4.86 -0.28 -7.84
C HIS A 67 3.81 -1.39 -8.01
N VAL A 68 3.09 -1.72 -6.96
CA VAL A 68 1.98 -2.69 -7.00
C VAL A 68 0.85 -2.18 -7.91
N ILE A 69 0.41 -0.92 -7.71
CA ILE A 69 -0.60 -0.28 -8.56
C ILE A 69 -0.12 -0.19 -10.01
N ARG A 70 1.12 0.28 -10.20
CA ARG A 70 1.75 0.39 -11.54
C ARG A 70 1.90 -0.96 -12.25
N SER A 71 1.94 -2.05 -11.51
CA SER A 71 1.97 -3.41 -12.08
C SER A 71 0.61 -3.88 -12.59
N GLY A 72 -0.47 -3.13 -12.35
CA GLY A 72 -1.80 -3.43 -12.86
C GLY A 72 -2.47 -4.63 -12.22
N VAL A 73 -2.15 -4.95 -10.97
CA VAL A 73 -2.67 -6.12 -10.25
C VAL A 73 -3.83 -5.79 -9.30
N ASN A 74 -4.35 -4.57 -9.37
CA ASN A 74 -5.46 -4.10 -8.52
C ASN A 74 -6.67 -5.04 -8.52
N PRO A 75 -7.14 -5.60 -9.67
CA PRO A 75 -8.31 -6.47 -9.68
C PRO A 75 -8.17 -7.70 -8.78
N PHE A 76 -6.97 -8.28 -8.68
CA PHE A 76 -6.73 -9.44 -7.81
C PHE A 76 -6.80 -9.06 -6.32
N LEU A 77 -6.34 -7.87 -5.96
CA LEU A 77 -6.45 -7.36 -4.58
C LEU A 77 -7.89 -6.99 -4.25
N ILE A 78 -8.61 -6.37 -5.18
CA ILE A 78 -10.03 -6.01 -5.03
C ILE A 78 -10.86 -7.28 -4.85
N ASP A 79 -10.65 -8.32 -5.65
CA ASP A 79 -11.38 -9.59 -5.54
C ASP A 79 -11.11 -10.29 -4.19
N LEU A 80 -9.86 -10.26 -3.69
CA LEU A 80 -9.55 -10.76 -2.34
C LEU A 80 -10.25 -9.95 -1.24
N MET A 81 -10.37 -8.62 -1.41
CA MET A 81 -11.13 -7.75 -0.49
C MET A 81 -12.61 -8.09 -0.52
N GLU A 82 -13.23 -8.20 -1.71
CA GLU A 82 -14.64 -8.55 -1.89
C GLU A 82 -15.00 -9.91 -1.27
N LYS A 83 -14.07 -10.85 -1.35
CA LYS A 83 -14.20 -12.16 -0.73
C LYS A 83 -13.84 -12.19 0.76
N GLY A 84 -13.44 -11.03 1.33
CA GLY A 84 -13.10 -10.88 2.75
C GLY A 84 -11.82 -11.59 3.17
N TYR A 85 -10.84 -11.73 2.26
CA TYR A 85 -9.50 -12.27 2.55
C TYR A 85 -8.47 -11.17 2.87
N ILE A 86 -8.82 -9.91 2.70
CA ILE A 86 -8.02 -8.75 3.09
C ILE A 86 -8.90 -7.82 3.92
N SER A 87 -8.42 -7.38 5.07
CA SER A 87 -9.14 -6.50 5.99
C SER A 87 -8.57 -5.08 6.09
N LEU A 88 -7.36 -4.86 5.55
CA LEU A 88 -6.67 -3.56 5.55
C LEU A 88 -5.59 -3.51 4.46
N ILE A 89 -5.42 -2.36 3.81
CA ILE A 89 -4.25 -2.07 2.98
C ILE A 89 -3.62 -0.74 3.43
N GLY A 90 -2.34 -0.76 3.81
CA GLY A 90 -1.54 0.43 4.09
C GLY A 90 -0.67 0.81 2.89
N THR A 91 -0.71 2.08 2.48
CA THR A 91 -0.05 2.60 1.27
C THR A 91 0.76 3.86 1.57
N ASN A 92 1.54 4.32 0.59
CA ASN A 92 2.17 5.65 0.61
C ASN A 92 1.42 6.64 -0.30
N GLY A 93 1.80 7.92 -0.28
CA GLY A 93 1.15 8.94 -1.11
C GLY A 93 1.24 8.67 -2.60
N ALA A 94 2.35 8.09 -3.08
CA ALA A 94 2.49 7.71 -4.48
C ALA A 94 1.45 6.66 -4.93
N CYS A 95 1.00 5.77 -4.04
CA CYS A 95 -0.13 4.88 -4.33
C CYS A 95 -1.41 5.68 -4.63
N GLY A 96 -1.72 6.66 -3.77
CA GLY A 96 -2.87 7.55 -3.97
C GLY A 96 -2.81 8.31 -5.28
N ILE A 97 -1.61 8.80 -5.67
CA ILE A 97 -1.42 9.50 -6.95
C ILE A 97 -1.73 8.58 -8.13
N HIS A 98 -1.08 7.40 -8.20
CA HIS A 98 -1.25 6.51 -9.35
C HIS A 98 -2.67 5.95 -9.46
N ASP A 99 -3.28 5.58 -8.34
CA ASP A 99 -4.65 5.09 -8.29
C ASP A 99 -5.65 6.16 -8.73
N MET A 100 -5.50 7.39 -8.22
CA MET A 100 -6.33 8.54 -8.62
C MET A 100 -6.18 8.88 -10.11
N GLU A 101 -4.95 8.91 -10.63
CA GLU A 101 -4.70 9.20 -12.04
C GLU A 101 -5.27 8.12 -12.96
N PHE A 102 -5.15 6.82 -12.62
CA PHE A 102 -5.80 5.75 -13.36
C PHE A 102 -7.31 5.90 -13.35
N ALA A 103 -7.92 6.20 -12.19
CA ALA A 103 -9.36 6.40 -12.08
C ALA A 103 -9.85 7.63 -12.85
N MET A 104 -9.02 8.70 -12.93
CA MET A 104 -9.36 9.97 -13.56
C MET A 104 -9.20 9.95 -15.09
N ILE A 105 -8.05 9.49 -15.58
CA ILE A 105 -7.67 9.61 -17.01
C ILE A 105 -7.25 8.29 -17.65
N GLY A 106 -7.25 7.17 -16.91
CA GLY A 106 -6.81 5.87 -17.41
C GLY A 106 -5.32 5.78 -17.73
N LYS A 107 -4.52 6.71 -17.21
CA LYS A 107 -3.07 6.81 -17.48
C LYS A 107 -2.35 7.31 -16.23
N THR A 108 -1.06 6.95 -16.10
CA THR A 108 -0.22 7.45 -15.00
C THR A 108 1.26 7.37 -15.37
N THR A 109 2.12 7.83 -14.49
CA THR A 109 3.58 7.89 -14.60
C THR A 109 4.10 8.79 -15.71
N GLU A 110 5.34 9.22 -15.56
CA GLU A 110 6.04 10.10 -16.47
C GLU A 110 7.54 9.82 -16.45
N SER A 111 8.23 10.22 -17.51
CA SER A 111 9.69 10.14 -17.57
C SER A 111 10.35 11.14 -16.62
N VAL A 112 10.83 10.65 -15.47
CA VAL A 112 11.56 11.47 -14.50
C VAL A 112 12.77 12.15 -15.14
N ALA A 113 13.54 11.40 -15.96
CA ALA A 113 14.74 11.93 -16.60
C ALA A 113 14.45 13.12 -17.52
N ARG A 114 13.34 13.06 -18.26
CA ARG A 114 12.91 14.14 -19.13
C ARG A 114 12.40 15.34 -18.33
N TYR A 115 11.38 15.11 -17.51
CA TYR A 115 10.65 16.21 -16.87
C TYR A 115 11.44 16.92 -15.78
N ILE A 116 12.46 16.27 -15.17
CA ILE A 116 13.35 16.97 -14.26
C ILE A 116 14.27 17.98 -15.00
N GLN A 117 14.67 17.66 -16.26
CA GLN A 117 15.44 18.57 -17.10
C GLN A 117 14.60 19.78 -17.57
N GLU A 118 13.32 19.54 -17.84
CA GLU A 118 12.35 20.56 -18.25
C GLU A 118 11.86 21.42 -17.06
N GLY A 119 12.15 21.01 -15.81
CA GLY A 119 11.61 21.65 -14.61
C GLY A 119 10.11 21.46 -14.43
N GLN A 120 9.56 20.39 -14.99
CA GLN A 120 8.11 20.12 -15.05
C GLN A 120 7.72 18.83 -14.29
N PHE A 121 8.69 18.05 -13.78
CA PHE A 121 8.42 16.80 -13.06
C PHE A 121 7.45 17.03 -11.92
N GLY A 122 6.29 16.35 -11.96
CA GLY A 122 5.27 16.42 -10.92
C GLY A 122 4.36 17.66 -10.94
N LEU A 123 4.64 18.66 -11.76
CA LEU A 123 3.93 19.95 -11.75
C LEU A 123 2.70 19.95 -12.68
N TRP A 124 1.75 19.03 -12.42
CA TRP A 124 0.54 18.81 -13.21
C TRP A 124 -0.71 19.21 -12.41
N LYS A 125 -1.53 20.13 -12.96
CA LYS A 125 -2.66 20.77 -12.25
C LYS A 125 -3.61 19.76 -11.62
N GLU A 126 -4.06 18.77 -12.39
CA GLU A 126 -5.10 17.83 -11.97
C GLU A 126 -4.60 16.83 -10.94
N THR A 127 -3.29 16.50 -10.93
CA THR A 127 -2.68 15.67 -9.88
C THR A 127 -2.74 16.37 -8.52
N GLY A 128 -2.73 17.72 -8.49
CA GLY A 128 -2.93 18.53 -7.30
C GLY A 128 -4.29 18.35 -6.61
N ARG A 129 -5.26 17.70 -7.25
CA ARG A 129 -6.55 17.34 -6.63
C ARG A 129 -6.36 16.47 -5.37
N LEU A 130 -5.29 15.69 -5.30
CA LEU A 130 -4.99 14.91 -4.10
C LEU A 130 -4.79 15.80 -2.85
N ASN A 131 -4.24 17.01 -3.01
CA ASN A 131 -4.11 17.98 -1.92
C ASN A 131 -5.48 18.52 -1.45
N GLU A 132 -6.40 18.73 -2.40
CA GLU A 132 -7.77 19.16 -2.07
C GLU A 132 -8.52 18.07 -1.30
N ILE A 133 -8.27 16.80 -1.66
CA ILE A 133 -8.81 15.63 -0.95
C ILE A 133 -8.25 15.55 0.48
N ALA A 134 -6.97 15.86 0.69
CA ALA A 134 -6.40 15.92 2.04
C ALA A 134 -7.06 17.01 2.91
N ILE A 135 -7.36 18.19 2.33
CA ILE A 135 -8.09 19.26 2.99
C ILE A 135 -9.52 18.80 3.32
N TYR A 136 -10.19 18.17 2.36
CA TYR A 136 -11.53 17.60 2.56
C TYR A 136 -11.54 16.54 3.66
N ALA A 137 -10.53 15.66 3.70
CA ALA A 137 -10.37 14.65 4.75
C ALA A 137 -10.30 15.29 6.15
N ARG A 138 -9.44 16.30 6.33
CA ARG A 138 -9.33 17.06 7.58
C ARG A 138 -10.67 17.65 7.99
N ASP A 139 -11.32 18.38 7.08
CA ASP A 139 -12.53 19.15 7.37
C ASP A 139 -13.74 18.27 7.70
N ASN A 140 -13.73 17.01 7.23
CA ASN A 140 -14.79 16.03 7.48
C ASN A 140 -14.42 14.94 8.48
N GLY A 141 -13.25 15.02 9.11
CA GLY A 141 -12.83 14.05 10.12
C GLY A 141 -12.51 12.66 9.56
N LEU A 142 -12.19 12.56 8.26
CA LEU A 142 -11.85 11.31 7.57
C LEU A 142 -10.35 11.04 7.59
N GLY A 143 -9.96 9.78 7.37
CA GLY A 143 -8.61 9.42 6.95
C GLY A 143 -8.34 9.85 5.50
N PHE A 144 -7.08 9.95 5.12
CA PHE A 144 -6.71 10.39 3.77
C PHE A 144 -7.17 9.37 2.71
N GLY A 145 -6.93 8.08 2.97
CA GLY A 145 -7.34 7.02 2.05
C GLY A 145 -8.86 6.87 1.94
N GLU A 146 -9.58 7.04 3.06
CA GLU A 146 -11.04 7.04 3.08
C GLU A 146 -11.60 8.18 2.23
N ALA A 147 -11.08 9.40 2.39
CA ALA A 147 -11.50 10.56 1.63
C ALA A 147 -11.20 10.41 0.13
N LEU A 148 -10.05 9.83 -0.22
CA LEU A 148 -9.71 9.54 -1.61
C LEU A 148 -10.69 8.54 -2.22
N GLY A 149 -10.91 7.41 -1.57
CA GLY A 149 -11.83 6.38 -2.06
C GLY A 149 -13.26 6.89 -2.21
N LYS A 150 -13.74 7.66 -1.23
CA LYS A 150 -15.04 8.35 -1.27
C LYS A 150 -15.14 9.29 -2.48
N THR A 151 -14.14 10.16 -2.65
CA THR A 151 -14.15 11.14 -3.75
C THR A 151 -14.15 10.47 -5.11
N ILE A 152 -13.35 9.42 -5.32
CA ILE A 152 -13.31 8.68 -6.58
C ILE A 152 -14.66 8.01 -6.85
N LEU A 153 -15.28 7.39 -5.86
CA LEU A 153 -16.53 6.66 -6.03
C LEU A 153 -17.73 7.57 -6.28
N GLU A 154 -17.79 8.73 -5.60
CA GLU A 154 -18.95 9.64 -5.63
C GLU A 154 -18.92 10.67 -6.77
N ASP A 155 -17.81 10.78 -7.52
CA ASP A 155 -17.69 11.71 -8.66
C ASP A 155 -17.36 10.97 -9.99
N PRO A 156 -18.32 10.21 -10.56
CA PRO A 156 -18.07 9.41 -11.76
C PRO A 156 -17.77 10.24 -13.01
N LEU A 157 -18.08 11.55 -12.99
CA LEU A 157 -17.74 12.43 -14.11
C LEU A 157 -16.26 12.78 -14.11
N ALA A 158 -15.66 12.98 -12.96
CA ALA A 158 -14.24 13.24 -12.81
C ALA A 158 -13.40 11.93 -12.80
N PHE A 159 -13.99 10.81 -12.40
CA PHE A 159 -13.33 9.52 -12.29
C PHE A 159 -14.06 8.43 -13.10
N PRO A 160 -14.04 8.52 -14.44
CA PRO A 160 -14.76 7.59 -15.31
C PRO A 160 -14.25 6.13 -15.26
N TYR A 161 -13.10 5.89 -14.62
CA TYR A 161 -12.49 4.57 -14.45
C TYR A 161 -12.40 4.17 -12.96
N ALA A 162 -13.35 4.60 -12.15
CA ALA A 162 -13.38 4.33 -10.70
C ALA A 162 -13.35 2.82 -10.35
N GLU A 163 -13.82 1.96 -11.26
CA GLU A 163 -13.78 0.51 -11.10
C GLU A 163 -12.37 -0.07 -10.99
N THR A 164 -11.36 0.63 -11.51
CA THR A 164 -9.96 0.21 -11.40
C THR A 164 -9.30 0.62 -10.09
N SER A 165 -9.95 1.50 -9.32
CA SER A 165 -9.39 2.10 -8.11
C SER A 165 -9.50 1.16 -6.92
N LEU A 166 -8.34 0.91 -6.31
CA LEU A 166 -8.24 0.18 -5.06
C LEU A 166 -8.89 0.97 -3.92
N PHE A 167 -8.69 2.30 -3.87
CA PHE A 167 -9.27 3.16 -2.83
C PHE A 167 -10.79 3.24 -2.91
N ALA A 168 -11.35 3.37 -4.13
CA ALA A 168 -12.80 3.34 -4.33
C ALA A 168 -13.40 2.00 -3.89
N ALA A 169 -12.75 0.88 -4.23
CA ALA A 169 -13.14 -0.44 -3.78
C ALA A 169 -13.10 -0.56 -2.24
N GLY A 170 -12.05 -0.06 -1.61
CA GLY A 170 -11.92 -0.04 -0.14
C GLY A 170 -13.07 0.72 0.52
N TYR A 171 -13.38 1.93 0.03
CA TYR A 171 -14.51 2.73 0.55
C TYR A 171 -15.85 2.01 0.36
N ARG A 172 -16.10 1.47 -0.83
CA ARG A 172 -17.32 0.70 -1.13
C ARG A 172 -17.52 -0.51 -0.21
N LEU A 173 -16.43 -1.20 0.13
CA LEU A 173 -16.46 -2.42 0.94
C LEU A 173 -16.34 -2.15 2.45
N GLY A 174 -16.10 -0.92 2.87
CA GLY A 174 -15.81 -0.60 4.26
C GLY A 174 -14.48 -1.18 4.76
N ILE A 175 -13.53 -1.44 3.86
CA ILE A 175 -12.20 -1.94 4.17
C ILE A 175 -11.22 -0.76 4.12
N PRO A 176 -10.55 -0.43 5.22
CA PRO A 176 -9.63 0.70 5.25
C PRO A 176 -8.47 0.54 4.25
N ILE A 177 -8.26 1.55 3.41
CA ILE A 177 -7.03 1.73 2.65
C ILE A 177 -6.41 3.03 3.12
N THR A 178 -5.25 2.94 3.77
CA THR A 178 -4.62 4.05 4.48
C THR A 178 -3.44 4.62 3.71
N ILE A 179 -3.23 5.94 3.79
CA ILE A 179 -2.11 6.65 3.14
C ILE A 179 -1.16 7.22 4.20
N HIS A 180 0.07 6.72 4.21
CA HIS A 180 1.13 7.15 5.12
C HIS A 180 2.11 8.05 4.39
N VAL A 181 2.02 9.35 4.64
CA VAL A 181 2.77 10.38 3.91
C VAL A 181 4.12 10.64 4.56
N SER A 182 5.15 10.77 3.72
CA SER A 182 6.43 11.39 4.07
C SER A 182 6.55 12.71 3.32
N ILE A 183 6.36 13.83 4.00
CA ILE A 183 6.36 15.16 3.37
C ILE A 183 7.69 15.43 2.66
N GLY A 184 7.60 15.84 1.39
CA GLY A 184 8.74 16.07 0.49
C GLY A 184 9.06 14.88 -0.42
N GLN A 185 8.38 13.71 -0.29
CA GLN A 185 8.61 12.55 -1.17
C GLN A 185 7.68 12.50 -2.38
N ASP A 186 6.42 12.95 -2.22
CA ASP A 186 5.42 12.85 -3.28
C ASP A 186 5.36 14.15 -4.09
N ILE A 187 5.14 14.03 -5.41
CA ILE A 187 5.11 15.17 -6.34
C ILE A 187 4.08 16.23 -5.97
N VAL A 188 2.98 15.86 -5.35
CA VAL A 188 1.92 16.80 -4.93
C VAL A 188 2.36 17.75 -3.83
N HIS A 189 3.46 17.45 -3.13
CA HIS A 189 4.02 18.35 -2.11
C HIS A 189 4.68 19.61 -2.69
N GLU A 190 5.00 19.60 -3.99
CA GLU A 190 5.53 20.75 -4.71
C GLU A 190 4.46 21.80 -5.00
N HIS A 191 3.21 21.38 -5.09
CA HIS A 191 2.12 22.22 -5.58
C HIS A 191 1.78 23.39 -4.67
N PRO A 192 1.39 24.56 -5.23
CA PRO A 192 0.97 25.73 -4.45
C PRO A 192 -0.22 25.46 -3.52
N ASN A 193 -1.13 24.52 -3.88
CA ASN A 193 -2.30 24.15 -3.09
C ASN A 193 -2.02 23.12 -1.99
N PHE A 194 -0.76 22.70 -1.79
CA PHE A 194 -0.41 21.75 -0.73
C PHE A 194 -0.64 22.36 0.66
N ASP A 195 -1.47 21.72 1.46
CA ASP A 195 -1.68 22.05 2.89
C ASP A 195 -1.01 20.98 3.78
N PRO A 196 0.17 21.29 4.36
CA PRO A 196 0.91 20.32 5.19
C PRO A 196 0.19 19.95 6.48
N ALA A 197 -0.64 20.86 7.03
CA ALA A 197 -1.40 20.58 8.24
C ALA A 197 -2.55 19.60 7.96
N ALA A 198 -3.29 19.83 6.87
CA ALA A 198 -4.36 18.93 6.45
C ALA A 198 -3.81 17.54 6.09
N THR A 199 -2.73 17.49 5.31
CA THR A 199 -2.08 16.23 4.92
C THR A 199 -1.57 15.47 6.14
N GLY A 200 -0.93 16.15 7.09
CA GLY A 200 -0.42 15.54 8.31
C GLY A 200 -1.55 14.98 9.17
N GLU A 201 -2.63 15.71 9.35
CA GLU A 201 -3.80 15.25 10.14
C GLU A 201 -4.50 14.07 9.48
N ALA A 202 -4.78 14.14 8.17
CA ALA A 202 -5.44 13.07 7.43
C ALA A 202 -4.62 11.77 7.44
N SER A 203 -3.31 11.86 7.19
CA SER A 203 -2.40 10.71 7.25
C SER A 203 -2.23 10.17 8.67
N TYR A 204 -2.27 11.01 9.69
CA TYR A 204 -2.23 10.55 11.08
C TYR A 204 -3.50 9.79 11.48
N ARG A 205 -4.68 10.20 11.01
CA ARG A 205 -5.92 9.44 11.19
C ARG A 205 -5.81 8.05 10.54
N ASP A 206 -5.26 7.97 9.34
CA ASP A 206 -4.97 6.71 8.67
C ASP A 206 -4.01 5.83 9.47
N PHE A 207 -2.97 6.42 10.09
CA PHE A 207 -2.08 5.68 10.98
C PHE A 207 -2.80 5.10 12.21
N LEU A 208 -3.71 5.86 12.81
CA LEU A 208 -4.50 5.37 13.93
C LEU A 208 -5.49 4.27 13.52
N THR A 209 -6.09 4.38 12.33
CA THR A 209 -6.93 3.33 11.74
C THR A 209 -6.15 2.05 11.51
N LEU A 210 -4.95 2.15 10.95
CA LEU A 210 -4.05 1.01 10.77
C LEU A 210 -3.64 0.40 12.11
N ALA A 211 -3.25 1.21 13.09
CA ALA A 211 -2.86 0.73 14.42
C ALA A 211 -4.02 0.02 15.14
N ASN A 212 -5.26 0.48 14.94
CA ASN A 212 -6.45 -0.19 15.46
C ASN A 212 -6.61 -1.60 14.88
N GLN A 213 -6.43 -1.76 13.56
CA GLN A 213 -6.49 -3.09 12.92
C GLN A 213 -5.38 -4.02 13.39
N VAL A 214 -4.17 -3.50 13.65
CA VAL A 214 -3.03 -4.28 14.14
C VAL A 214 -3.27 -4.86 15.54
N GLN A 215 -4.19 -4.30 16.34
CA GLN A 215 -4.57 -4.91 17.63
C GLN A 215 -5.14 -6.33 17.46
N ASN A 216 -5.72 -6.63 16.31
CA ASN A 216 -6.29 -7.95 16.00
C ASN A 216 -5.38 -8.81 15.10
N LEU A 217 -4.05 -8.61 15.19
CA LEU A 217 -3.08 -9.32 14.35
C LEU A 217 -2.69 -10.70 14.92
N GLU A 218 -2.99 -11.03 16.17
CA GLU A 218 -2.78 -12.38 16.70
C GLU A 218 -3.54 -13.41 15.85
N ASN A 219 -2.86 -14.45 15.38
CA ASN A 219 -3.31 -15.42 14.34
C ASN A 219 -3.58 -14.80 12.95
N GLY A 220 -3.18 -13.58 12.72
CA GLY A 220 -3.37 -12.85 11.46
C GLY A 220 -2.20 -12.98 10.49
N VAL A 221 -2.28 -12.20 9.42
CA VAL A 221 -1.27 -12.17 8.35
C VAL A 221 -0.91 -10.73 8.01
N MET A 222 0.39 -10.44 7.88
CA MET A 222 0.91 -9.17 7.38
C MET A 222 1.78 -9.39 6.16
N LEU A 223 1.37 -8.86 5.01
CA LEU A 223 2.12 -8.92 3.75
C LEU A 223 2.76 -7.56 3.45
N ASN A 224 4.08 -7.53 3.27
CA ASN A 224 4.83 -6.35 2.84
C ASN A 224 5.19 -6.49 1.36
N ILE A 225 4.54 -5.73 0.49
CA ILE A 225 4.64 -5.89 -0.96
C ILE A 225 5.25 -4.64 -1.61
N GLY A 226 6.49 -4.75 -2.10
CA GLY A 226 7.13 -3.67 -2.84
C GLY A 226 7.28 -2.35 -2.08
N THR A 227 7.40 -2.38 -0.75
CA THR A 227 7.65 -1.20 0.07
C THR A 227 8.85 -1.41 0.99
N ALA A 228 9.94 -0.67 0.72
CA ALA A 228 11.21 -0.85 1.41
C ALA A 228 11.32 -0.06 2.72
N VAL A 229 10.58 1.03 2.87
CA VAL A 229 10.69 1.93 4.04
C VAL A 229 9.35 2.14 4.73
N MET A 230 8.34 2.67 4.03
CA MET A 230 7.06 3.02 4.64
C MET A 230 6.40 1.80 5.31
N GLY A 231 6.26 0.69 4.60
CA GLY A 231 5.62 -0.52 5.13
C GLY A 231 6.24 -1.01 6.44
N PRO A 232 7.54 -1.34 6.48
CA PRO A 232 8.19 -1.80 7.70
C PRO A 232 8.16 -0.79 8.84
N GLU A 233 8.34 0.51 8.55
CA GLU A 233 8.42 1.54 9.57
C GLU A 233 7.06 1.87 10.20
N VAL A 234 6.02 1.99 9.41
CA VAL A 234 4.65 2.26 9.89
C VAL A 234 4.13 1.04 10.66
N TYR A 235 4.25 -0.15 10.08
CA TYR A 235 3.86 -1.40 10.72
C TYR A 235 4.52 -1.61 12.08
N LEU A 236 5.84 -1.38 12.17
CA LEU A 236 6.59 -1.56 13.41
C LEU A 236 6.04 -0.69 14.55
N LYS A 237 5.68 0.58 14.27
CA LYS A 237 5.15 1.50 15.27
C LYS A 237 3.72 1.11 15.66
N ALA A 238 2.90 0.76 14.69
CA ALA A 238 1.54 0.28 14.94
C ALA A 238 1.55 -0.99 15.81
N LEU A 239 2.43 -1.96 15.50
CA LEU A 239 2.59 -3.18 16.29
C LEU A 239 3.09 -2.87 17.70
N SER A 240 4.02 -1.94 17.86
CA SER A 240 4.48 -1.51 19.19
C SER A 240 3.35 -0.92 20.04
N MET A 241 2.49 -0.08 19.43
CA MET A 241 1.32 0.49 20.09
C MET A 241 0.31 -0.60 20.48
N ALA A 242 -0.01 -1.50 19.54
CA ALA A 242 -0.94 -2.60 19.78
C ALA A 242 -0.44 -3.55 20.88
N ARG A 243 0.83 -3.94 20.86
CA ARG A 243 1.47 -4.77 21.91
C ARG A 243 1.48 -4.07 23.27
N ASN A 244 1.71 -2.75 23.30
CA ASN A 244 1.66 -1.99 24.57
C ASN A 244 0.28 -2.06 25.24
N VAL A 245 -0.78 -1.94 24.46
CA VAL A 245 -2.17 -2.06 24.96
C VAL A 245 -2.49 -3.51 25.36
N ALA A 246 -2.12 -4.49 24.54
CA ALA A 246 -2.34 -5.90 24.82
C ALA A 246 -1.67 -6.34 26.13
N HIS A 247 -0.43 -5.93 26.38
CA HIS A 247 0.29 -6.24 27.62
C HIS A 247 -0.41 -5.69 28.88
N GLN A 248 -1.05 -4.52 28.81
CA GLN A 248 -1.84 -3.98 29.93
C GLN A 248 -3.06 -4.83 30.24
N GLN A 249 -3.53 -5.61 29.26
CA GLN A 249 -4.67 -6.52 29.35
C GLN A 249 -4.24 -7.98 29.59
N ASN A 250 -2.95 -8.24 29.85
CA ASN A 250 -2.36 -9.58 29.95
C ASN A 250 -2.61 -10.43 28.67
N GLN A 251 -2.59 -9.78 27.53
CA GLN A 251 -2.70 -10.39 26.20
C GLN A 251 -1.38 -10.24 25.42
N ALA A 252 -1.19 -11.05 24.39
CA ALA A 252 0.00 -11.00 23.54
C ALA A 252 -0.43 -10.94 22.07
N ILE A 253 0.42 -10.34 21.24
CA ILE A 253 0.34 -10.35 19.77
C ILE A 253 1.68 -10.89 19.27
N THR A 254 1.81 -12.22 19.18
CA THR A 254 3.09 -12.91 18.91
C THR A 254 2.96 -13.96 17.82
N HIS A 255 1.81 -14.67 17.73
CA HIS A 255 1.60 -15.74 16.78
C HIS A 255 0.85 -15.22 15.54
N PHE A 256 1.60 -14.74 14.58
CA PHE A 256 1.07 -14.30 13.29
C PHE A 256 2.08 -14.58 12.18
N THR A 257 1.62 -14.53 10.95
CA THR A 257 2.45 -14.78 9.77
C THR A 257 2.83 -13.46 9.09
N THR A 258 4.09 -13.31 8.73
CA THR A 258 4.52 -12.21 7.86
C THR A 258 5.07 -12.73 6.54
N ALA A 259 4.93 -11.92 5.47
CA ALA A 259 5.64 -12.19 4.23
C ALA A 259 6.13 -10.90 3.57
N VAL A 260 7.28 -11.00 2.92
CA VAL A 260 7.82 -9.91 2.09
C VAL A 260 7.85 -10.37 0.64
N PHE A 261 7.25 -9.56 -0.24
CA PHE A 261 7.27 -9.74 -1.68
C PHE A 261 8.16 -8.65 -2.29
N ASP A 262 9.29 -9.06 -2.85
CA ASP A 262 10.27 -8.15 -3.44
C ASP A 262 11.11 -8.86 -4.52
N LYS A 263 11.95 -8.11 -5.24
CA LYS A 263 12.84 -8.64 -6.29
C LYS A 263 14.28 -8.88 -5.79
N ILE A 264 14.64 -8.35 -4.61
CA ILE A 264 15.99 -8.40 -4.06
C ILE A 264 16.35 -9.85 -3.71
N ASP A 265 17.58 -10.26 -3.97
CA ASP A 265 18.10 -11.54 -3.48
C ASP A 265 18.55 -11.40 -2.03
N LEU A 266 17.89 -12.12 -1.13
CA LEU A 266 18.21 -12.12 0.30
C LEU A 266 19.09 -13.31 0.72
N GLY A 267 19.43 -14.21 -0.22
CA GLY A 267 20.08 -15.47 0.09
C GLY A 267 19.15 -16.49 0.74
N GLU A 268 19.74 -17.49 1.39
CA GLU A 268 18.99 -18.63 1.96
C GLU A 268 18.48 -18.36 3.38
N ASP A 269 19.29 -17.72 4.22
CA ASP A 269 18.89 -17.40 5.61
C ASP A 269 18.16 -16.07 5.67
N ILE A 270 16.84 -16.16 5.87
CA ILE A 270 15.95 -15.00 6.01
C ILE A 270 15.43 -14.83 7.43
N HIS A 271 15.84 -15.68 8.37
CA HIS A 271 15.32 -15.72 9.74
C HIS A 271 16.29 -15.21 10.78
N THR A 272 17.56 -15.02 10.41
CA THR A 272 18.62 -14.52 11.31
C THR A 272 19.00 -13.09 10.92
N GLU A 273 19.13 -12.20 11.89
CA GLU A 273 19.55 -10.81 11.63
C GLU A 273 20.97 -10.78 11.07
N ALA A 274 21.14 -10.21 9.87
CA ALA A 274 22.44 -10.07 9.24
C ALA A 274 23.40 -9.19 10.05
N PRO A 275 24.73 -9.38 9.94
CA PRO A 275 25.71 -8.51 10.57
C PRO A 275 25.56 -7.06 10.11
N LYS A 276 25.82 -6.09 11.00
CA LYS A 276 25.73 -4.64 10.68
C LYS A 276 26.68 -4.20 9.56
N SER A 277 27.70 -4.99 9.27
CA SER A 277 28.62 -4.76 8.15
C SER A 277 28.03 -5.17 6.80
N ASP A 278 26.95 -5.91 6.78
CA ASP A 278 26.29 -6.37 5.57
C ASP A 278 25.27 -5.33 5.10
N ALA A 279 25.24 -5.06 3.80
CA ALA A 279 24.27 -4.12 3.19
C ALA A 279 22.81 -4.57 3.40
N ILE A 280 22.56 -5.86 3.44
CA ILE A 280 21.22 -6.44 3.63
C ILE A 280 20.64 -6.12 5.01
N TYR A 281 21.51 -5.90 6.02
CA TYR A 281 21.08 -5.42 7.34
C TYR A 281 20.25 -4.14 7.26
N TYR A 282 20.54 -3.27 6.29
CA TYR A 282 19.85 -2.00 6.14
C TYR A 282 18.57 -2.11 5.32
N PHE A 283 18.30 -3.25 4.69
CA PHE A 283 17.04 -3.51 4.03
C PHE A 283 15.95 -3.79 5.08
N ARG A 284 15.09 -2.79 5.34
CA ARG A 284 14.14 -2.80 6.45
C ARG A 284 13.09 -3.93 6.37
N PRO A 285 12.54 -4.31 5.20
CA PRO A 285 11.63 -5.46 5.11
C PRO A 285 12.26 -6.74 5.64
N TYR A 286 13.54 -6.97 5.35
CA TYR A 286 14.26 -8.13 5.88
C TYR A 286 14.32 -8.10 7.41
N LYS A 287 15.02 -7.12 8.00
CA LYS A 287 15.27 -7.15 9.44
C LYS A 287 14.03 -6.90 10.30
N THR A 288 13.07 -6.13 9.81
CA THR A 288 11.88 -5.76 10.59
C THR A 288 10.77 -6.79 10.41
N VAL A 289 10.39 -7.07 9.15
CA VAL A 289 9.23 -7.90 8.84
C VAL A 289 9.56 -9.39 8.94
N LEU A 290 10.70 -9.83 8.37
CA LEU A 290 11.03 -11.25 8.34
C LEU A 290 11.68 -11.75 9.65
N VAL A 291 12.33 -10.87 10.44
CA VAL A 291 13.10 -11.29 11.62
C VAL A 291 12.51 -10.76 12.91
N ARG A 292 12.57 -9.44 13.14
CA ARG A 292 12.38 -8.87 14.49
C ARG A 292 10.98 -8.98 15.03
N THR A 293 9.96 -8.83 14.18
CA THR A 293 8.57 -8.79 14.64
C THR A 293 7.95 -10.16 14.89
N VAL A 294 8.58 -11.21 14.40
CA VAL A 294 8.11 -12.61 14.51
C VAL A 294 8.94 -13.48 15.44
N VAL A 295 10.02 -12.94 16.05
CA VAL A 295 10.94 -13.71 16.89
C VAL A 295 10.27 -14.36 18.11
N ASP A 296 9.16 -13.81 18.57
CA ASP A 296 8.46 -14.24 19.78
C ASP A 296 7.35 -15.29 19.52
N GLY A 297 7.38 -15.99 18.39
CA GLY A 297 6.43 -17.08 18.09
C GLY A 297 5.72 -16.99 16.74
N GLY A 298 5.94 -15.92 15.98
CA GLY A 298 5.44 -15.80 14.61
C GLY A 298 6.27 -16.57 13.58
N GLU A 299 5.83 -16.53 12.35
CA GLU A 299 6.54 -17.11 11.20
C GLU A 299 6.69 -16.10 10.07
N SER A 300 7.68 -16.29 9.21
CA SER A 300 7.92 -15.35 8.11
C SER A 300 8.33 -16.05 6.82
N TYR A 301 7.95 -15.45 5.68
CA TYR A 301 8.23 -15.97 4.35
C TYR A 301 8.73 -14.87 3.42
N TYR A 302 9.64 -15.23 2.52
CA TYR A 302 10.10 -14.35 1.46
C TYR A 302 9.66 -14.87 0.10
N ILE A 303 9.00 -14.02 -0.68
CA ILE A 303 8.49 -14.31 -2.02
C ILE A 303 9.23 -13.41 -3.00
N ARG A 304 10.24 -13.98 -3.65
CA ARG A 304 11.05 -13.25 -4.63
C ARG A 304 10.45 -13.32 -6.00
N GLY A 305 10.00 -12.20 -6.56
CA GLY A 305 9.46 -12.18 -7.92
C GLY A 305 8.82 -10.86 -8.33
N ASP A 306 8.37 -10.82 -9.58
CA ASP A 306 7.62 -9.69 -10.11
C ASP A 306 6.19 -9.71 -9.56
N HIS A 307 5.64 -8.52 -9.26
CA HIS A 307 4.30 -8.41 -8.69
C HIS A 307 3.20 -8.90 -9.65
N ARG A 308 3.40 -8.78 -10.97
CA ARG A 308 2.47 -9.34 -11.98
C ARG A 308 2.42 -10.86 -11.98
N ALA A 309 3.41 -11.52 -11.39
CA ALA A 309 3.41 -12.97 -11.23
C ALA A 309 3.00 -13.35 -9.80
N THR A 310 3.61 -12.74 -8.79
CA THR A 310 3.45 -13.20 -7.40
C THR A 310 2.06 -12.95 -6.83
N ILE A 311 1.45 -11.78 -7.10
CA ILE A 311 0.15 -11.40 -6.54
C ILE A 311 -1.00 -12.19 -7.18
N PRO A 312 -1.12 -12.29 -8.52
CA PRO A 312 -2.15 -13.13 -9.13
C PRO A 312 -2.04 -14.61 -8.75
N ASN A 313 -0.81 -15.15 -8.63
CA ASN A 313 -0.63 -16.54 -8.21
C ASN A 313 -0.99 -16.73 -6.72
N LEU A 314 -0.73 -15.78 -5.82
CA LEU A 314 -1.24 -15.81 -4.45
C LEU A 314 -2.77 -15.82 -4.43
N HIS A 315 -3.41 -14.93 -5.19
CA HIS A 315 -4.87 -14.88 -5.33
C HIS A 315 -5.43 -16.24 -5.77
N HIS A 316 -4.88 -16.85 -6.82
CA HIS A 316 -5.32 -18.18 -7.29
C HIS A 316 -5.15 -19.26 -6.23
N GLN A 317 -4.04 -19.24 -5.46
CA GLN A 317 -3.83 -20.18 -4.37
C GLN A 317 -4.87 -20.02 -3.26
N VAL A 318 -5.20 -18.79 -2.88
CA VAL A 318 -6.23 -18.50 -1.87
C VAL A 318 -7.60 -19.02 -2.33
N LEU A 319 -7.99 -18.75 -3.58
CA LEU A 319 -9.30 -19.20 -4.08
C LEU A 319 -9.37 -20.72 -4.21
N LYS A 320 -8.31 -21.35 -4.73
CA LYS A 320 -8.22 -22.80 -4.84
C LYS A 320 -8.39 -23.49 -3.47
N LYS A 321 -7.60 -23.07 -2.49
CA LYS A 321 -7.64 -23.61 -1.12
C LYS A 321 -8.99 -23.38 -0.44
N ALA A 322 -9.59 -22.21 -0.66
CA ALA A 322 -10.90 -21.90 -0.11
C ALA A 322 -12.02 -22.78 -0.71
N GLN A 323 -11.86 -23.26 -1.92
CA GLN A 323 -12.78 -24.20 -2.53
C GLN A 323 -12.58 -25.62 -1.98
N GLU A 324 -11.33 -26.07 -1.83
CA GLU A 324 -10.99 -27.39 -1.25
C GLU A 324 -11.55 -27.59 0.17
N ILE A 325 -11.77 -26.50 0.93
CA ILE A 325 -12.36 -26.57 2.30
C ILE A 325 -13.88 -26.67 2.27
N LYS A 326 -14.53 -26.23 1.17
CA LYS A 326 -16.00 -26.26 1.03
C LYS A 326 -16.53 -27.58 0.49
N ASP A 327 -15.68 -28.29 -0.25
CA ASP A 327 -15.97 -29.62 -0.82
C ASP A 327 -15.67 -30.73 0.22
#